data_7b299b4d120738924e53b15fa56c189a
#
_entry.id   7b299b4d120738924e53b15fa56c189a
#
_cell.length_a   1.000
_cell.length_b   1.000
_cell.length_c   1.000
_cell.angle_alpha   90.00
_cell.angle_beta   90.00
_cell.angle_gamma   90.00
#
_symmetry.space_group_name_H-M   'P 1'
#
loop_
_entity.id
_entity.type
_entity.pdbx_description
1 polymer ?
#
loop_
_entity_poly.entity_id
_entity_poly.type
_entity_poly.pdbx_seq_one_letter_code
_entity_poly.pdbx_strand_id
1 'polypeptide(L)'
;MPKMISSLSLSAALLFSAEAQEPTLPRMELATDKACYLPGEMVHLTASGTPPSALFIRYRHGAQILAEVPYAEVVKAGRWSWRPPRRDFQGYLVEVYTRSAECELVVATIAVDVSSDWRRFPRYGFVADFDDGGDPDAKRTRIAEEMAFLNRCHINGVQFQDWQWKHHYPAPLDAKGQLMPAYRDVSNRWVKAEHVRHYIELQHRYGMKSIFYNLCFGSWKGATEDGVQEAWALYARPKEGERYQDFHGLPSSWQSNIYLLDPRNADWQRYLCDRNDEVYRLFDFDGYQIDQLGNRGPRYDATGREVHLPRAYASFIKAVKKRRPEKRLIMNAVSGYGAAEIIGTGKLDFCYNEVWGNGNGYGGTSEAAFANLYEIIKRNDSLSRHRLPTVFAAYLNYDKADHGGRGDKLMNTPGVLLTDAVMFALGGSHLELGDHMLSREYFPAAPLAMSPELREAIVHYYDFLTAYQNWLRGTTSRHAFTPRISTTSADIQLTAWPPKADAITAFAKQVGPRQQVVHLLNFLGTNDLSWRDADGTRPEPRLVRQLPLQLESAARVVRVWAASPDLRGGAPELLPFTQRSGVVSVTLPALHYWTMLVLELAPAR
;
A
#
# COMPACT_ATOMS: atom_id res chain seq x y z
N MET A 1 -22.45 81.65 -26.46
CA MET A 1 -21.36 80.85 -25.84
C MET A 1 -21.99 79.78 -25.00
N PRO A 2 -21.98 78.50 -25.44
CA PRO A 2 -22.57 77.42 -24.69
C PRO A 2 -21.58 76.73 -23.78
N LYS A 3 -22.04 76.36 -22.60
CA LYS A 3 -21.31 75.61 -21.57
C LYS A 3 -21.30 74.12 -21.95
N MET A 4 -20.09 73.56 -21.99
CA MET A 4 -19.90 72.08 -22.05
C MET A 4 -20.25 71.46 -20.69
N ILE A 5 -21.17 70.48 -20.71
CA ILE A 5 -21.45 69.62 -19.61
C ILE A 5 -20.72 68.28 -19.87
N SER A 6 -19.76 67.99 -18.99
CA SER A 6 -19.06 66.71 -19.00
C SER A 6 -19.89 65.65 -18.31
N SER A 7 -20.28 64.59 -19.03
CA SER A 7 -20.94 63.42 -18.47
C SER A 7 -19.91 62.37 -18.04
N LEU A 8 -19.79 62.14 -16.73
CA LEU A 8 -19.09 60.97 -16.16
C LEU A 8 -20.02 59.75 -16.30
N SER A 9 -19.60 58.81 -17.13
CA SER A 9 -20.22 57.49 -17.14
C SER A 9 -19.57 56.61 -16.06
N LEU A 10 -20.36 56.26 -15.03
CA LEU A 10 -20.01 55.29 -14.02
C LEU A 10 -20.32 53.90 -14.60
N SER A 11 -19.29 53.14 -14.99
CA SER A 11 -19.43 51.74 -15.32
C SER A 11 -19.42 50.92 -14.03
N ALA A 12 -20.59 50.43 -13.61
CA ALA A 12 -20.72 49.45 -12.56
C ALA A 12 -20.30 48.08 -13.11
N ALA A 13 -19.16 47.60 -12.67
CA ALA A 13 -18.75 46.21 -12.90
C ALA A 13 -19.55 45.29 -11.96
N LEU A 14 -20.54 44.61 -12.51
CA LEU A 14 -21.25 43.52 -11.84
C LEU A 14 -20.27 42.33 -11.80
N LEU A 15 -19.70 42.10 -10.63
CA LEU A 15 -19.00 40.84 -10.30
C LEU A 15 -20.09 39.76 -10.11
N PHE A 16 -20.36 38.98 -11.15
CA PHE A 16 -21.03 37.70 -11.01
C PHE A 16 -19.99 36.71 -10.44
N SER A 17 -20.12 36.40 -9.16
CA SER A 17 -19.57 35.17 -8.60
C SER A 17 -20.47 34.01 -9.03
N ALA A 18 -20.25 33.50 -10.23
CA ALA A 18 -20.78 32.21 -10.61
C ALA A 18 -19.89 31.16 -9.94
N GLU A 19 -20.35 30.54 -8.85
CA GLU A 19 -19.94 29.18 -8.53
C GLU A 19 -20.37 28.30 -9.71
N ALA A 20 -19.44 28.09 -10.64
CA ALA A 20 -19.63 27.13 -11.69
C ALA A 20 -19.67 25.75 -11.02
N GLN A 21 -20.87 25.20 -10.81
CA GLN A 21 -21.04 23.78 -10.56
C GLN A 21 -20.29 23.05 -11.69
N GLU A 22 -19.25 22.29 -11.32
CA GLU A 22 -18.61 21.40 -12.29
C GLU A 22 -19.72 20.51 -12.91
N PRO A 23 -19.79 20.41 -14.23
CA PRO A 23 -20.79 19.57 -14.86
C PRO A 23 -20.61 18.15 -14.34
N THR A 24 -21.64 17.59 -13.73
CA THR A 24 -21.70 16.20 -13.32
C THR A 24 -21.66 15.34 -14.57
N LEU A 25 -20.44 14.91 -14.93
CA LEU A 25 -20.27 13.97 -16.04
C LEU A 25 -20.85 12.60 -15.66
N PRO A 26 -21.40 11.86 -16.64
CA PRO A 26 -21.75 10.46 -16.41
C PRO A 26 -20.54 9.72 -15.91
N ARG A 27 -20.68 9.01 -14.79
CA ARG A 27 -19.59 8.19 -14.23
C ARG A 27 -19.28 7.05 -15.19
N MET A 28 -18.01 6.94 -15.55
CA MET A 28 -17.45 5.79 -16.24
C MET A 28 -16.47 5.09 -15.30
N GLU A 29 -16.56 3.76 -15.25
CA GLU A 29 -15.60 2.94 -14.51
C GLU A 29 -14.78 2.11 -15.50
N LEU A 30 -13.47 2.08 -15.29
CA LEU A 30 -12.55 1.28 -16.08
C LEU A 30 -12.03 0.10 -15.25
N ALA A 31 -11.82 -1.04 -15.90
CA ALA A 31 -11.15 -2.18 -15.28
C ALA A 31 -10.20 -2.86 -16.26
N THR A 32 -9.18 -3.53 -15.71
CA THR A 32 -8.24 -4.39 -16.44
C THR A 32 -8.49 -5.85 -16.07
N ASP A 33 -8.17 -6.77 -16.95
CA ASP A 33 -8.31 -8.21 -16.71
C ASP A 33 -7.26 -8.77 -15.76
N LYS A 34 -6.17 -8.04 -15.48
CA LYS A 34 -5.11 -8.40 -14.53
C LYS A 34 -4.59 -7.19 -13.77
N ALA A 35 -4.06 -7.43 -12.57
CA ALA A 35 -3.40 -6.44 -11.74
C ALA A 35 -1.98 -6.08 -12.25
N CYS A 36 -1.34 -7.00 -12.99
CA CYS A 36 0.02 -6.86 -13.49
C CYS A 36 0.22 -7.67 -14.76
N TYR A 37 1.01 -7.16 -15.70
CA TYR A 37 1.26 -7.76 -17.02
C TYR A 37 2.75 -7.99 -17.25
N LEU A 38 3.08 -9.04 -17.99
CA LEU A 38 4.44 -9.26 -18.46
C LEU A 38 4.77 -8.35 -19.65
N PRO A 39 6.07 -8.00 -19.88
CA PRO A 39 6.49 -7.24 -21.04
C PRO A 39 6.02 -7.86 -22.37
N GLY A 40 5.22 -7.11 -23.13
CA GLY A 40 4.67 -7.54 -24.43
C GLY A 40 3.33 -8.27 -24.35
N GLU A 41 2.80 -8.49 -23.16
CA GLU A 41 1.45 -9.01 -22.96
C GLU A 41 0.39 -8.00 -23.40
N MET A 42 -0.78 -8.50 -23.82
CA MET A 42 -1.94 -7.69 -24.17
C MET A 42 -2.74 -7.37 -22.92
N VAL A 43 -3.08 -6.11 -22.74
CA VAL A 43 -3.99 -5.63 -21.69
C VAL A 43 -5.40 -5.61 -22.26
N HIS A 44 -6.34 -6.28 -21.58
CA HIS A 44 -7.76 -6.20 -21.90
C HIS A 44 -8.45 -5.25 -20.92
N LEU A 45 -9.09 -4.23 -21.48
CA LEU A 45 -9.76 -3.19 -20.73
C LEU A 45 -11.27 -3.26 -20.93
N THR A 46 -11.99 -2.91 -19.87
CA THR A 46 -13.45 -2.75 -19.91
C THR A 46 -13.84 -1.38 -19.39
N ALA A 47 -14.91 -0.84 -19.94
CA ALA A 47 -15.56 0.38 -19.49
C ALA A 47 -17.03 0.10 -19.23
N SER A 48 -17.54 0.56 -18.10
CA SER A 48 -18.96 0.54 -17.72
C SER A 48 -19.47 1.96 -17.50
N GLY A 49 -20.79 2.13 -17.52
CA GLY A 49 -21.45 3.44 -17.46
C GLY A 49 -21.82 4.00 -18.83
N THR A 50 -22.51 5.14 -18.86
CA THR A 50 -22.97 5.79 -20.09
C THR A 50 -21.90 6.76 -20.57
N PRO A 51 -21.26 6.53 -21.74
CA PRO A 51 -20.25 7.45 -22.24
C PRO A 51 -20.89 8.76 -22.71
N PRO A 52 -20.29 9.93 -22.40
CA PRO A 52 -20.61 11.18 -23.09
C PRO A 52 -20.26 11.08 -24.58
N SER A 53 -20.79 11.97 -25.39
CA SER A 53 -20.46 12.03 -26.83
C SER A 53 -19.00 12.47 -27.04
N ALA A 54 -18.35 11.95 -28.09
CA ALA A 54 -17.00 12.33 -28.54
C ALA A 54 -15.89 12.11 -27.48
N LEU A 55 -15.68 10.85 -27.09
CA LEU A 55 -14.58 10.44 -26.24
C LEU A 55 -13.32 10.07 -27.01
N PHE A 56 -12.18 10.29 -26.35
CA PHE A 56 -10.86 9.85 -26.78
C PHE A 56 -10.23 8.99 -25.69
N ILE A 57 -9.32 8.11 -26.07
CA ILE A 57 -8.45 7.35 -25.17
C ILE A 57 -7.02 7.80 -25.41
N ARG A 58 -6.32 8.09 -24.31
CA ARG A 58 -4.92 8.46 -24.31
C ARG A 58 -4.12 7.52 -23.42
N TYR A 59 -3.00 7.02 -23.92
CA TYR A 59 -2.08 6.16 -23.18
C TYR A 59 -0.84 6.96 -22.83
N ARG A 60 -0.44 6.96 -21.54
CA ARG A 60 0.68 7.76 -21.05
C ARG A 60 1.69 6.96 -20.26
N HIS A 61 2.93 7.46 -20.27
CA HIS A 61 3.96 7.17 -19.29
C HIS A 61 4.45 8.51 -18.68
N GLY A 62 4.03 8.81 -17.45
CA GLY A 62 4.14 10.16 -16.91
C GLY A 62 3.45 11.20 -17.81
N ALA A 63 4.11 12.32 -18.08
CA ALA A 63 3.57 13.34 -18.99
C ALA A 63 3.72 12.99 -20.49
N GLN A 64 4.45 11.92 -20.84
CA GLN A 64 4.61 11.50 -22.24
C GLN A 64 3.37 10.78 -22.75
N ILE A 65 2.76 11.29 -23.82
CA ILE A 65 1.72 10.62 -24.59
C ILE A 65 2.38 9.57 -25.48
N LEU A 66 1.95 8.32 -25.37
CA LEU A 66 2.42 7.19 -26.17
C LEU A 66 1.53 6.96 -27.40
N ALA A 67 0.22 7.11 -27.22
CA ALA A 67 -0.78 7.03 -28.27
C ALA A 67 -2.06 7.76 -27.83
N GLU A 68 -2.84 8.19 -28.82
CA GLU A 68 -4.16 8.79 -28.66
C GLU A 68 -5.06 8.28 -29.78
N VAL A 69 -6.26 7.84 -29.44
CA VAL A 69 -7.22 7.26 -30.40
C VAL A 69 -8.65 7.68 -30.07
N PRO A 70 -9.53 7.85 -31.03
CA PRO A 70 -10.96 8.04 -30.78
C PRO A 70 -11.55 6.79 -30.09
N TYR A 71 -12.32 6.99 -29.04
CA TYR A 71 -12.95 5.91 -28.27
C TYR A 71 -13.82 4.99 -29.16
N ALA A 72 -14.65 5.59 -30.02
CA ALA A 72 -15.57 4.86 -30.89
C ALA A 72 -14.88 3.94 -31.93
N GLU A 73 -13.61 4.20 -32.25
CA GLU A 73 -12.85 3.38 -33.19
C GLU A 73 -12.38 2.06 -32.58
N VAL A 74 -12.04 2.08 -31.29
CA VAL A 74 -11.36 0.95 -30.62
C VAL A 74 -12.25 0.21 -29.63
N VAL A 75 -13.22 0.89 -29.00
CA VAL A 75 -14.09 0.28 -27.97
C VAL A 75 -15.32 -0.36 -28.61
N LYS A 76 -15.50 -1.66 -28.38
CA LYS A 76 -16.67 -2.44 -28.84
C LYS A 76 -17.38 -3.04 -27.64
N ALA A 77 -18.66 -2.72 -27.48
CA ALA A 77 -19.46 -3.17 -26.32
C ALA A 77 -18.75 -2.93 -24.96
N GLY A 78 -18.14 -1.75 -24.80
CA GLY A 78 -17.40 -1.39 -23.57
C GLY A 78 -16.05 -2.11 -23.39
N ARG A 79 -15.49 -2.75 -24.43
CA ARG A 79 -14.25 -3.53 -24.34
C ARG A 79 -13.27 -3.13 -25.42
N TRP A 80 -11.97 -3.10 -25.06
CA TRP A 80 -10.87 -2.93 -26.01
C TRP A 80 -9.61 -3.56 -25.50
N SER A 81 -8.56 -3.58 -26.31
CA SER A 81 -7.25 -4.10 -25.93
C SER A 81 -6.17 -3.11 -26.29
N TRP A 82 -5.15 -3.06 -25.46
CA TRP A 82 -3.96 -2.26 -25.68
C TRP A 82 -2.70 -3.09 -25.46
N ARG A 83 -1.69 -2.90 -26.31
CA ARG A 83 -0.38 -3.50 -26.13
C ARG A 83 0.60 -2.42 -25.70
N PRO A 84 0.99 -2.38 -24.40
CA PRO A 84 1.99 -1.44 -23.92
C PRO A 84 3.37 -1.71 -24.52
N PRO A 85 4.29 -0.71 -24.50
CA PRO A 85 5.67 -0.94 -24.86
C PRO A 85 6.30 -2.09 -24.08
N ARG A 86 7.20 -2.86 -24.70
CA ARG A 86 7.88 -4.02 -24.10
C ARG A 86 8.95 -3.66 -23.05
N ARG A 87 8.79 -2.53 -22.37
CA ARG A 87 9.69 -2.11 -21.28
C ARG A 87 9.23 -2.72 -19.99
N ASP A 88 10.14 -3.42 -19.30
CA ASP A 88 9.87 -3.99 -18.00
C ASP A 88 9.85 -2.93 -16.90
N PHE A 89 9.11 -3.21 -15.82
CA PHE A 89 8.97 -2.34 -14.64
C PHE A 89 8.49 -0.93 -14.98
N GLN A 90 7.42 -0.84 -15.78
CA GLN A 90 6.82 0.44 -16.16
C GLN A 90 5.36 0.54 -15.71
N GLY A 91 5.02 1.71 -15.16
CA GLY A 91 3.63 2.10 -14.92
C GLY A 91 3.12 2.98 -16.06
N TYR A 92 1.88 2.76 -16.46
CA TYR A 92 1.19 3.55 -17.48
C TYR A 92 -0.15 4.04 -16.95
N LEU A 93 -0.63 5.16 -17.48
CA LEU A 93 -1.98 5.67 -17.26
C LEU A 93 -2.77 5.63 -18.58
N VAL A 94 -3.96 5.10 -18.52
CA VAL A 94 -4.97 5.16 -19.59
C VAL A 94 -6.00 6.19 -19.17
N GLU A 95 -6.18 7.23 -19.98
CA GLU A 95 -7.16 8.30 -19.80
C GLU A 95 -8.27 8.17 -20.81
N VAL A 96 -9.52 8.21 -20.37
CA VAL A 96 -10.69 8.46 -21.20
C VAL A 96 -11.12 9.90 -20.95
N TYR A 97 -11.22 10.70 -22.01
CA TYR A 97 -11.47 12.13 -21.87
C TYR A 97 -12.33 12.68 -23.02
N THR A 98 -12.97 13.82 -22.77
CA THR A 98 -13.63 14.62 -23.81
C THR A 98 -12.75 15.81 -24.18
N ARG A 99 -12.92 16.29 -25.42
CA ARG A 99 -12.26 17.50 -25.92
C ARG A 99 -13.30 18.45 -26.51
N SER A 100 -13.32 19.67 -25.97
CA SER A 100 -14.05 20.79 -26.57
C SER A 100 -13.06 21.82 -27.12
N ALA A 101 -13.57 22.90 -27.72
CA ALA A 101 -12.73 24.00 -28.19
C ALA A 101 -12.01 24.72 -27.03
N GLU A 102 -12.54 24.65 -25.83
CA GLU A 102 -12.08 25.41 -24.66
C GLU A 102 -11.25 24.58 -23.66
N CYS A 103 -11.55 23.26 -23.53
CA CYS A 103 -10.87 22.42 -22.54
C CYS A 103 -10.92 20.91 -22.87
N GLU A 104 -10.00 20.18 -22.25
CA GLU A 104 -10.04 18.72 -22.14
C GLU A 104 -10.51 18.35 -20.72
N LEU A 105 -11.48 17.44 -20.64
CA LEU A 105 -12.03 16.97 -19.37
C LEU A 105 -11.84 15.46 -19.25
N VAL A 106 -11.07 15.04 -18.27
CA VAL A 106 -10.86 13.61 -17.95
C VAL A 106 -12.15 13.04 -17.36
N VAL A 107 -12.64 11.96 -17.96
CA VAL A 107 -13.87 11.27 -17.59
C VAL A 107 -13.57 10.06 -16.70
N ALA A 108 -12.53 9.30 -17.03
CA ALA A 108 -12.09 8.15 -16.26
C ALA A 108 -10.62 7.86 -16.51
N THR A 109 -9.98 7.23 -15.52
CA THR A 109 -8.59 6.76 -15.62
C THR A 109 -8.45 5.35 -15.09
N ILE A 110 -7.41 4.66 -15.54
CA ILE A 110 -6.94 3.42 -14.96
C ILE A 110 -5.44 3.26 -15.22
N ALA A 111 -4.73 2.72 -14.24
CA ALA A 111 -3.32 2.39 -14.40
C ALA A 111 -3.11 1.02 -15.06
N VAL A 112 -1.92 0.81 -15.62
CA VAL A 112 -1.45 -0.47 -16.12
C VAL A 112 -0.03 -0.69 -15.63
N ASP A 113 0.20 -1.79 -14.90
CA ASP A 113 1.54 -2.22 -14.46
C ASP A 113 2.11 -3.26 -15.43
N VAL A 114 3.27 -2.97 -16.02
CA VAL A 114 4.04 -3.94 -16.81
C VAL A 114 5.29 -4.30 -16.03
N SER A 115 5.25 -5.42 -15.33
CA SER A 115 6.35 -5.88 -14.46
C SER A 115 6.48 -7.40 -14.50
N SER A 116 7.67 -7.90 -14.84
CA SER A 116 7.97 -9.34 -14.85
C SER A 116 8.15 -9.93 -13.45
N ASP A 117 8.34 -9.09 -12.43
CA ASP A 117 8.55 -9.49 -11.05
C ASP A 117 7.80 -8.55 -10.08
N TRP A 118 6.79 -9.08 -9.42
CA TRP A 118 5.97 -8.35 -8.46
C TRP A 118 6.77 -7.71 -7.32
N ARG A 119 7.94 -8.26 -6.99
CA ARG A 119 8.84 -7.76 -5.93
C ARG A 119 9.34 -6.35 -6.18
N ARG A 120 9.35 -5.91 -7.44
CA ARG A 120 9.82 -4.55 -7.77
C ARG A 120 8.88 -3.47 -7.27
N PHE A 121 7.57 -3.70 -7.42
CA PHE A 121 6.52 -2.77 -7.04
C PHE A 121 5.38 -3.52 -6.33
N PRO A 122 5.61 -4.10 -5.12
CA PRO A 122 4.59 -4.84 -4.41
C PRO A 122 3.44 -3.92 -3.99
N ARG A 123 2.23 -4.34 -4.26
CA ARG A 123 0.98 -3.82 -3.73
C ARG A 123 0.31 -5.01 -3.05
N TYR A 124 0.36 -5.03 -1.74
CA TYR A 124 0.06 -6.19 -0.93
C TYR A 124 -1.28 -6.01 -0.21
N GLY A 125 -2.19 -6.94 -0.40
CA GLY A 125 -3.48 -7.01 0.25
C GLY A 125 -3.59 -8.23 1.16
N PHE A 126 -4.76 -8.43 1.75
CA PHE A 126 -5.01 -9.59 2.62
C PHE A 126 -6.43 -10.14 2.45
N VAL A 127 -6.64 -11.39 2.89
CA VAL A 127 -7.93 -12.00 3.13
C VAL A 127 -7.89 -12.74 4.47
N ALA A 128 -8.96 -12.65 5.23
CA ALA A 128 -9.03 -13.17 6.61
C ALA A 128 -10.34 -13.88 6.94
N ASP A 129 -11.39 -13.76 6.12
CA ASP A 129 -12.68 -14.41 6.32
C ASP A 129 -12.88 -15.56 5.32
N PHE A 130 -12.91 -16.79 5.83
CA PHE A 130 -13.07 -18.03 5.07
C PHE A 130 -14.32 -18.82 5.44
N ASP A 131 -15.20 -18.24 6.28
CA ASP A 131 -16.48 -18.84 6.63
C ASP A 131 -17.58 -18.44 5.61
N ASP A 132 -18.58 -19.30 5.45
CA ASP A 132 -19.72 -19.03 4.57
C ASP A 132 -21.00 -18.63 5.35
N GLY A 133 -20.97 -18.76 6.68
CA GLY A 133 -22.15 -18.52 7.51
C GLY A 133 -23.35 -19.39 7.17
N GLY A 134 -23.12 -20.50 6.44
CA GLY A 134 -24.15 -21.43 5.96
C GLY A 134 -24.73 -21.07 4.58
N ASP A 135 -24.17 -20.08 3.87
CA ASP A 135 -24.54 -19.72 2.50
C ASP A 135 -23.30 -19.69 1.58
N PRO A 136 -22.89 -20.83 1.04
CA PRO A 136 -21.71 -20.93 0.17
C PRO A 136 -21.80 -20.08 -1.10
N ASP A 137 -22.98 -19.94 -1.71
CA ASP A 137 -23.15 -19.19 -2.97
C ASP A 137 -23.01 -17.68 -2.74
N ALA A 138 -23.59 -17.15 -1.66
CA ALA A 138 -23.40 -15.78 -1.26
C ALA A 138 -21.91 -15.49 -0.93
N LYS A 139 -21.22 -16.43 -0.26
CA LYS A 139 -19.79 -16.29 0.02
C LYS A 139 -18.95 -16.29 -1.27
N ARG A 140 -19.23 -17.18 -2.22
CA ARG A 140 -18.52 -17.21 -3.52
C ARG A 140 -18.70 -15.89 -4.29
N THR A 141 -19.91 -15.32 -4.26
CA THR A 141 -20.19 -14.02 -4.88
C THR A 141 -19.36 -12.91 -4.23
N ARG A 142 -19.34 -12.83 -2.89
CA ARG A 142 -18.51 -11.84 -2.16
C ARG A 142 -17.04 -11.99 -2.48
N ILE A 143 -16.50 -13.21 -2.47
CA ILE A 143 -15.10 -13.47 -2.85
C ILE A 143 -14.79 -12.93 -4.25
N ALA A 144 -15.70 -13.12 -5.21
CA ALA A 144 -15.50 -12.62 -6.57
C ALA A 144 -15.49 -11.08 -6.61
N GLU A 145 -16.38 -10.40 -5.87
CA GLU A 145 -16.45 -8.95 -5.76
C GLU A 145 -15.21 -8.37 -5.07
N GLU A 146 -14.76 -8.97 -3.97
CA GLU A 146 -13.55 -8.60 -3.23
C GLU A 146 -12.31 -8.71 -4.13
N MET A 147 -12.13 -9.84 -4.83
CA MET A 147 -11.00 -10.04 -5.73
C MET A 147 -11.04 -9.11 -6.94
N ALA A 148 -12.22 -8.80 -7.47
CA ALA A 148 -12.38 -7.80 -8.53
C ALA A 148 -11.98 -6.40 -8.04
N PHE A 149 -12.33 -6.02 -6.80
CA PHE A 149 -11.92 -4.75 -6.22
C PHE A 149 -10.42 -4.68 -5.96
N LEU A 150 -9.81 -5.74 -5.41
CA LEU A 150 -8.35 -5.80 -5.25
C LEU A 150 -7.63 -5.71 -6.61
N ASN A 151 -8.16 -6.36 -7.66
CA ASN A 151 -7.65 -6.20 -9.03
C ASN A 151 -7.81 -4.76 -9.53
N ARG A 152 -8.95 -4.11 -9.25
CA ARG A 152 -9.16 -2.69 -9.63
C ARG A 152 -8.15 -1.76 -8.95
N CYS A 153 -7.71 -2.10 -7.74
CA CYS A 153 -6.64 -1.41 -7.01
C CYS A 153 -5.24 -1.94 -7.35
N HIS A 154 -5.09 -2.74 -8.40
CA HIS A 154 -3.80 -3.28 -8.86
C HIS A 154 -3.03 -4.06 -7.79
N ILE A 155 -3.70 -4.64 -6.79
CA ILE A 155 -3.06 -5.51 -5.80
C ILE A 155 -2.45 -6.71 -6.53
N ASN A 156 -1.15 -6.93 -6.34
CA ASN A 156 -0.41 -7.98 -7.05
C ASN A 156 0.09 -9.12 -6.15
N GLY A 157 -0.26 -9.09 -4.87
CA GLY A 157 -0.07 -10.18 -3.93
C GLY A 157 -1.03 -10.08 -2.75
N VAL A 158 -1.46 -11.21 -2.19
CA VAL A 158 -2.48 -11.27 -1.14
C VAL A 158 -2.03 -12.24 -0.05
N GLN A 159 -2.05 -11.77 1.19
CA GLN A 159 -1.78 -12.53 2.41
C GLN A 159 -3.05 -13.22 2.88
N PHE A 160 -2.98 -14.51 3.18
CA PHE A 160 -4.06 -15.28 3.81
C PHE A 160 -3.84 -15.27 5.31
N GLN A 161 -4.48 -14.34 6.02
CA GLN A 161 -4.27 -14.14 7.46
C GLN A 161 -5.08 -15.15 8.27
N ASP A 162 -4.42 -15.82 9.24
CA ASP A 162 -5.04 -16.77 10.19
C ASP A 162 -5.96 -17.82 9.53
N TRP A 163 -5.55 -18.29 8.34
CA TRP A 163 -6.27 -19.31 7.56
C TRP A 163 -5.95 -20.73 8.03
N GLN A 164 -4.79 -20.95 8.69
CA GLN A 164 -4.22 -22.25 9.02
C GLN A 164 -5.00 -22.97 10.14
N TRP A 165 -4.93 -24.30 10.13
CA TRP A 165 -5.53 -25.11 11.20
C TRP A 165 -4.82 -24.89 12.53
N LYS A 166 -3.56 -25.32 12.65
CA LYS A 166 -2.72 -25.11 13.84
C LYS A 166 -1.40 -24.48 13.41
N HIS A 167 -0.77 -23.66 14.24
CA HIS A 167 0.51 -23.03 13.87
C HIS A 167 1.62 -24.06 13.58
N HIS A 168 1.68 -25.15 14.38
CA HIS A 168 2.65 -26.23 14.15
C HIS A 168 2.20 -27.23 13.09
N TYR A 169 0.94 -27.25 12.73
CA TYR A 169 0.37 -28.14 11.72
C TYR A 169 -0.63 -27.35 10.84
N PRO A 170 -0.13 -26.50 9.95
CA PRO A 170 -0.98 -25.56 9.22
C PRO A 170 -1.94 -26.22 8.23
N ALA A 171 -1.54 -27.34 7.59
CA ALA A 171 -2.40 -28.07 6.68
C ALA A 171 -3.49 -28.83 7.45
N PRO A 172 -4.80 -28.60 7.15
CA PRO A 172 -5.91 -29.25 7.86
C PRO A 172 -6.12 -30.68 7.36
N LEU A 173 -5.34 -31.63 7.88
CA LEU A 173 -5.43 -33.06 7.54
C LEU A 173 -6.14 -33.86 8.62
N ASP A 174 -7.01 -34.79 8.21
CA ASP A 174 -7.62 -35.78 9.10
C ASP A 174 -6.62 -36.91 9.44
N ALA A 175 -7.06 -37.85 10.28
CA ALA A 175 -6.25 -39.02 10.68
C ALA A 175 -5.87 -39.95 9.51
N LYS A 176 -6.51 -39.82 8.36
CA LYS A 176 -6.17 -40.55 7.12
C LYS A 176 -5.28 -39.76 6.18
N GLY A 177 -4.85 -38.58 6.58
CA GLY A 177 -4.03 -37.65 5.76
C GLY A 177 -4.83 -37.02 4.62
N GLN A 178 -6.15 -36.93 4.72
CA GLN A 178 -7.03 -36.29 3.77
C GLN A 178 -7.36 -34.87 4.21
N LEU A 179 -7.54 -33.97 3.24
CA LEU A 179 -7.91 -32.58 3.51
C LEU A 179 -9.28 -32.53 4.18
N MET A 180 -9.35 -31.93 5.36
CA MET A 180 -10.62 -31.63 6.02
C MET A 180 -11.34 -30.51 5.24
N PRO A 181 -12.64 -30.69 4.88
CA PRO A 181 -13.38 -29.68 4.13
C PRO A 181 -13.63 -28.39 4.93
N ALA A 182 -13.68 -28.53 6.27
CA ALA A 182 -13.86 -27.43 7.20
C ALA A 182 -13.09 -27.70 8.49
N TYR A 183 -12.55 -26.65 9.10
CA TYR A 183 -11.79 -26.73 10.35
C TYR A 183 -11.92 -25.41 11.11
N ARG A 184 -11.40 -25.38 12.33
CA ARG A 184 -11.37 -24.17 13.17
C ARG A 184 -9.95 -23.59 13.20
N ASP A 185 -9.84 -22.28 13.03
CA ASP A 185 -8.59 -21.53 13.24
C ASP A 185 -8.28 -21.32 14.74
N VAL A 186 -7.22 -20.61 15.04
CA VAL A 186 -6.79 -20.34 16.43
C VAL A 186 -7.83 -19.60 17.26
N SER A 187 -8.63 -18.74 16.64
CA SER A 187 -9.68 -17.95 17.30
C SER A 187 -11.03 -18.67 17.34
N ASN A 188 -11.06 -19.94 16.97
CA ASN A 188 -12.28 -20.76 16.95
C ASN A 188 -13.29 -20.39 15.84
N ARG A 189 -12.86 -19.72 14.76
CA ARG A 189 -13.69 -19.43 13.58
C ARG A 189 -13.67 -20.60 12.62
N TRP A 190 -14.73 -20.78 11.86
CA TRP A 190 -14.74 -21.74 10.76
C TRP A 190 -13.89 -21.24 9.59
N VAL A 191 -13.14 -22.18 9.03
CA VAL A 191 -12.44 -22.04 7.75
C VAL A 191 -12.90 -23.14 6.83
N LYS A 192 -13.39 -22.78 5.65
CA LYS A 192 -13.78 -23.72 4.60
C LYS A 192 -12.67 -23.83 3.57
N ALA A 193 -12.12 -25.00 3.38
CA ALA A 193 -11.00 -25.25 2.45
C ALA A 193 -11.34 -24.87 1.00
N GLU A 194 -12.61 -25.00 0.59
CA GLU A 194 -13.07 -24.61 -0.73
C GLU A 194 -12.98 -23.10 -0.97
N HIS A 195 -13.27 -22.27 0.05
CA HIS A 195 -13.17 -20.81 -0.08
C HIS A 195 -11.71 -20.37 -0.13
N VAL A 196 -10.82 -20.99 0.66
CA VAL A 196 -9.37 -20.76 0.53
C VAL A 196 -8.92 -21.03 -0.91
N ARG A 197 -9.32 -22.16 -1.50
CA ARG A 197 -8.99 -22.49 -2.90
C ARG A 197 -9.61 -21.52 -3.90
N HIS A 198 -10.85 -21.07 -3.66
CA HIS A 198 -11.52 -20.14 -4.55
C HIS A 198 -10.85 -18.76 -4.57
N TYR A 199 -10.40 -18.26 -3.41
CA TYR A 199 -9.56 -17.05 -3.35
C TYR A 199 -8.28 -17.22 -4.17
N ILE A 200 -7.55 -18.33 -4.01
CA ILE A 200 -6.30 -18.60 -4.76
C ILE A 200 -6.58 -18.64 -6.27
N GLU A 201 -7.63 -19.33 -6.71
CA GLU A 201 -8.01 -19.43 -8.12
C GLU A 201 -8.26 -18.05 -8.75
N LEU A 202 -9.04 -17.20 -8.07
CA LEU A 202 -9.32 -15.85 -8.56
C LEU A 202 -8.10 -14.95 -8.54
N GLN A 203 -7.27 -15.03 -7.51
CA GLN A 203 -6.01 -14.28 -7.45
C GLN A 203 -5.08 -14.64 -8.60
N HIS A 204 -4.92 -15.93 -8.90
CA HIS A 204 -4.12 -16.39 -10.04
C HIS A 204 -4.70 -15.93 -11.38
N ARG A 205 -6.04 -15.93 -11.52
CA ARG A 205 -6.72 -15.40 -12.71
C ARG A 205 -6.40 -13.92 -12.94
N TYR A 206 -6.32 -13.13 -11.88
CA TYR A 206 -5.92 -11.73 -11.93
C TYR A 206 -4.40 -11.50 -11.94
N GLY A 207 -3.58 -12.55 -11.94
CA GLY A 207 -2.11 -12.45 -11.94
C GLY A 207 -1.50 -12.08 -10.60
N MET A 208 -2.28 -12.17 -9.50
CA MET A 208 -1.80 -11.92 -8.14
C MET A 208 -1.05 -13.14 -7.58
N LYS A 209 -0.22 -12.89 -6.55
CA LYS A 209 0.45 -13.94 -5.76
C LYS A 209 -0.36 -14.27 -4.50
N SER A 210 -0.58 -15.56 -4.25
CA SER A 210 -1.27 -16.07 -3.07
C SER A 210 -0.26 -16.52 -2.03
N ILE A 211 -0.25 -15.85 -0.86
CA ILE A 211 0.78 -16.03 0.17
C ILE A 211 0.11 -16.47 1.47
N PHE A 212 0.41 -17.69 1.95
CA PHE A 212 -0.13 -18.11 3.23
C PHE A 212 0.64 -17.55 4.42
N TYR A 213 -0.08 -17.22 5.48
CA TYR A 213 0.47 -16.74 6.75
C TYR A 213 0.74 -17.89 7.71
N ASN A 214 1.82 -17.82 8.48
CA ASN A 214 2.00 -18.57 9.71
C ASN A 214 3.19 -18.01 10.52
N LEU A 215 3.20 -18.29 11.84
CA LEU A 215 4.33 -18.00 12.73
C LEU A 215 5.55 -18.89 12.45
N CYS A 216 6.77 -18.35 12.64
CA CYS A 216 8.00 -19.16 12.53
C CYS A 216 8.22 -20.13 13.70
N PHE A 217 7.43 -20.01 14.80
CA PHE A 217 7.77 -20.63 16.08
C PHE A 217 6.57 -20.90 16.99
N GLY A 218 5.36 -20.99 16.41
CA GLY A 218 4.12 -21.22 17.17
C GLY A 218 3.70 -22.68 17.23
N SER A 219 3.21 -23.12 18.39
CA SER A 219 2.52 -24.41 18.58
C SER A 219 1.31 -24.25 19.49
N TRP A 220 0.37 -25.19 19.41
CA TRP A 220 -0.78 -25.24 20.29
C TRP A 220 -0.54 -26.19 21.47
N LYS A 221 -1.40 -26.10 22.50
CA LYS A 221 -1.43 -27.08 23.56
C LYS A 221 -1.62 -28.49 22.99
N GLY A 222 -0.86 -29.48 23.49
CA GLY A 222 -0.90 -30.85 22.99
C GLY A 222 -0.16 -31.10 21.67
N ALA A 223 0.67 -30.17 21.21
CA ALA A 223 1.43 -30.30 19.96
C ALA A 223 2.36 -31.53 19.90
N THR A 224 2.70 -32.13 21.06
CA THR A 224 3.46 -33.38 21.14
C THR A 224 2.73 -34.56 20.51
N GLU A 225 1.40 -34.56 20.51
CA GLU A 225 0.57 -35.57 19.85
C GLU A 225 0.69 -35.49 18.32
N ASP A 226 1.00 -34.29 17.80
CA ASP A 226 1.25 -34.04 16.39
C ASP A 226 2.77 -34.17 16.01
N GLY A 227 3.62 -34.63 16.96
CA GLY A 227 5.04 -34.91 16.73
C GLY A 227 6.01 -33.77 17.10
N VAL A 228 5.53 -32.66 17.67
CA VAL A 228 6.40 -31.60 18.20
C VAL A 228 7.11 -32.11 19.45
N GLN A 229 8.43 -31.85 19.57
CA GLN A 229 9.22 -32.31 20.70
C GLN A 229 9.41 -31.21 21.74
N GLU A 230 9.31 -31.55 23.03
CA GLU A 230 9.57 -30.62 24.14
C GLU A 230 10.99 -29.99 24.08
N ALA A 231 11.95 -30.75 23.54
CA ALA A 231 13.31 -30.28 23.35
C ALA A 231 13.42 -29.09 22.36
N TRP A 232 12.38 -28.80 21.59
CA TRP A 232 12.34 -27.68 20.66
C TRP A 232 11.77 -26.41 21.29
N ALA A 233 11.27 -26.48 22.53
CA ALA A 233 10.61 -25.38 23.20
C ALA A 233 11.55 -24.19 23.45
N LEU A 234 10.99 -22.99 23.35
CA LEU A 234 11.61 -21.73 23.74
C LEU A 234 11.15 -21.37 25.17
N TYR A 235 12.09 -21.00 26.03
CA TYR A 235 11.83 -20.75 27.44
C TYR A 235 12.08 -19.30 27.82
N ALA A 236 11.25 -18.80 28.72
CA ALA A 236 11.45 -17.55 29.43
C ALA A 236 11.91 -17.83 30.86
N ARG A 237 12.60 -16.84 31.48
CA ARG A 237 12.89 -16.81 32.93
C ARG A 237 12.24 -15.56 33.48
N PRO A 238 11.39 -15.65 34.50
CA PRO A 238 11.01 -14.51 35.30
C PRO A 238 12.23 -13.96 36.05
N LYS A 239 12.16 -12.72 36.54
CA LYS A 239 13.24 -12.12 37.37
C LYS A 239 13.59 -12.97 38.59
N GLU A 240 12.60 -13.63 39.15
CA GLU A 240 12.70 -14.56 40.27
C GLU A 240 11.91 -15.83 39.88
N GLY A 241 12.54 -17.01 39.90
CA GLY A 241 11.89 -18.30 39.71
C GLY A 241 12.45 -19.18 38.58
N GLU A 242 11.77 -20.30 38.37
CA GLU A 242 12.16 -21.32 37.39
C GLU A 242 11.82 -20.93 35.94
N ARG A 243 12.56 -21.52 35.02
CA ARG A 243 12.33 -21.39 33.59
C ARG A 243 11.04 -22.11 33.20
N TYR A 244 10.20 -21.44 32.41
CA TYR A 244 8.97 -22.01 31.83
C TYR A 244 8.95 -21.83 30.31
N GLN A 245 8.22 -22.70 29.59
CA GLN A 245 8.02 -22.54 28.17
C GLN A 245 7.33 -21.21 27.87
N ASP A 246 7.91 -20.41 26.99
CA ASP A 246 7.33 -19.13 26.58
C ASP A 246 6.06 -19.35 25.76
N PHE A 247 5.07 -18.50 25.98
CA PHE A 247 3.82 -18.54 25.24
C PHE A 247 3.23 -17.14 25.04
N HIS A 248 2.43 -16.98 24.01
CA HIS A 248 1.58 -15.82 23.80
C HIS A 248 0.16 -16.16 24.27
N GLY A 249 -0.30 -15.41 25.28
CA GLY A 249 -1.64 -15.60 25.86
C GLY A 249 -2.72 -15.11 24.89
N LEU A 250 -3.73 -15.92 24.68
CA LEU A 250 -4.90 -15.61 23.86
C LEU A 250 -6.17 -15.73 24.70
N PRO A 251 -7.31 -15.14 24.27
CA PRO A 251 -8.57 -15.22 24.98
C PRO A 251 -8.97 -16.69 25.25
N SER A 252 -9.56 -16.95 26.40
CA SER A 252 -9.95 -18.31 26.81
C SER A 252 -10.99 -18.99 25.89
N SER A 253 -11.69 -18.20 25.09
CA SER A 253 -12.62 -18.68 24.04
C SER A 253 -11.92 -19.19 22.78
N TRP A 254 -10.61 -18.96 22.66
CA TRP A 254 -9.80 -19.41 21.52
C TRP A 254 -9.35 -20.87 21.72
N GLN A 255 -8.88 -21.50 20.63
CA GLN A 255 -8.53 -22.93 20.62
C GLN A 255 -7.32 -23.22 21.51
N SER A 256 -6.36 -22.32 21.60
CA SER A 256 -5.13 -22.48 22.37
C SER A 256 -4.42 -21.14 22.55
N ASN A 257 -3.61 -21.04 23.62
CA ASN A 257 -2.46 -20.13 23.61
C ASN A 257 -1.45 -20.60 22.58
N ILE A 258 -0.58 -19.70 22.13
CA ILE A 258 0.51 -20.04 21.21
C ILE A 258 1.77 -20.28 22.04
N TYR A 259 2.20 -21.55 22.16
CA TYR A 259 3.43 -21.96 22.82
C TYR A 259 4.59 -21.85 21.85
N LEU A 260 5.71 -21.28 22.29
CA LEU A 260 6.80 -20.89 21.41
C LEU A 260 7.91 -21.95 21.35
N LEU A 261 8.45 -22.12 20.15
CA LEU A 261 9.52 -23.05 19.81
C LEU A 261 10.76 -22.27 19.35
N ASP A 262 11.94 -22.87 19.48
CA ASP A 262 13.21 -22.24 19.05
C ASP A 262 13.31 -22.21 17.52
N PRO A 263 13.22 -21.04 16.84
CA PRO A 263 13.27 -20.98 15.39
C PRO A 263 14.62 -21.40 14.78
N ARG A 264 15.71 -21.47 15.59
CA ARG A 264 17.01 -21.96 15.14
C ARG A 264 17.18 -23.48 15.26
N ASN A 265 16.26 -24.17 15.97
CA ASN A 265 16.33 -25.62 16.15
C ASN A 265 16.13 -26.32 14.80
N ALA A 266 17.12 -27.13 14.37
CA ALA A 266 17.14 -27.74 13.04
C ALA A 266 16.00 -28.77 12.84
N ASP A 267 15.60 -29.47 13.91
CA ASP A 267 14.52 -30.45 13.86
C ASP A 267 13.15 -29.76 13.77
N TRP A 268 12.97 -28.65 14.50
CA TRP A 268 11.78 -27.81 14.34
C TRP A 268 11.71 -27.21 12.93
N GLN A 269 12.81 -26.67 12.42
CA GLN A 269 12.85 -26.15 11.03
C GLN A 269 12.47 -27.22 10.01
N ARG A 270 12.99 -28.45 10.16
CA ARG A 270 12.65 -29.56 9.30
C ARG A 270 11.17 -29.95 9.42
N TYR A 271 10.68 -30.09 10.63
CA TYR A 271 9.29 -30.42 10.93
C TYR A 271 8.33 -29.40 10.26
N LEU A 272 8.51 -28.10 10.51
CA LEU A 272 7.61 -27.09 9.95
C LEU A 272 7.75 -26.98 8.42
N CYS A 273 8.94 -27.17 7.87
CA CYS A 273 9.12 -27.25 6.41
C CYS A 273 8.34 -28.44 5.80
N ASP A 274 8.36 -29.60 6.46
CA ASP A 274 7.58 -30.77 6.01
C ASP A 274 6.07 -30.48 6.07
N ARG A 275 5.58 -29.80 7.12
CA ARG A 275 4.17 -29.34 7.22
C ARG A 275 3.82 -28.31 6.15
N ASN A 276 4.74 -27.39 5.83
CA ASN A 276 4.54 -26.42 4.74
C ASN A 276 4.52 -27.11 3.35
N ASP A 277 5.25 -28.20 3.15
CA ASP A 277 5.18 -29.00 1.93
C ASP A 277 3.78 -29.62 1.74
N GLU A 278 3.11 -30.00 2.82
CA GLU A 278 1.71 -30.44 2.78
C GLU A 278 0.78 -29.30 2.38
N VAL A 279 1.01 -28.07 2.91
CA VAL A 279 0.25 -26.89 2.49
C VAL A 279 0.38 -26.68 0.98
N TYR A 280 1.58 -26.67 0.45
CA TYR A 280 1.81 -26.48 -0.99
C TYR A 280 1.26 -27.62 -1.86
N ARG A 281 1.14 -28.82 -1.32
CA ARG A 281 0.52 -29.95 -2.02
C ARG A 281 -1.01 -29.83 -2.10
N LEU A 282 -1.64 -29.23 -1.10
CA LEU A 282 -3.09 -29.15 -0.95
C LEU A 282 -3.68 -27.87 -1.52
N PHE A 283 -2.90 -26.79 -1.50
CA PHE A 283 -3.28 -25.46 -1.93
C PHE A 283 -2.18 -24.87 -2.82
N ASP A 284 -2.58 -24.23 -3.90
CA ASP A 284 -1.65 -23.66 -4.88
C ASP A 284 -1.11 -22.30 -4.42
N PHE A 285 -0.57 -22.22 -3.20
CA PHE A 285 0.07 -21.02 -2.69
C PHE A 285 1.41 -20.73 -3.39
N ASP A 286 1.67 -19.48 -3.73
CA ASP A 286 2.94 -19.02 -4.29
C ASP A 286 4.05 -18.90 -3.26
N GLY A 287 3.71 -18.68 -1.98
CA GLY A 287 4.70 -18.41 -0.95
C GLY A 287 4.18 -18.40 0.48
N TYR A 288 5.07 -17.99 1.39
CA TYR A 288 4.87 -17.99 2.83
C TYR A 288 5.16 -16.61 3.43
N GLN A 289 4.19 -16.04 4.11
CA GLN A 289 4.32 -14.89 5.02
C GLN A 289 4.69 -15.41 6.40
N ILE A 290 5.93 -15.24 6.78
CA ILE A 290 6.43 -15.62 8.10
C ILE A 290 6.13 -14.50 9.08
N ASP A 291 5.56 -14.85 10.22
CA ASP A 291 5.33 -13.90 11.30
C ASP A 291 6.09 -14.24 12.57
N GLN A 292 6.19 -13.26 13.47
CA GLN A 292 6.83 -13.33 14.79
C GLN A 292 6.17 -12.32 15.75
N LEU A 293 6.47 -12.39 17.04
CA LEU A 293 5.74 -11.68 18.10
C LEU A 293 6.54 -10.53 18.74
N GLY A 294 7.43 -9.88 17.97
CA GLY A 294 8.20 -8.73 18.44
C GLY A 294 9.30 -9.08 19.46
N ASN A 295 9.76 -8.07 20.18
CA ASN A 295 10.80 -8.23 21.17
C ASN A 295 10.24 -8.85 22.46
N ARG A 296 10.64 -10.06 22.73
CA ARG A 296 10.20 -10.81 23.92
C ARG A 296 11.24 -10.79 25.07
N GLY A 297 12.33 -10.04 24.93
CA GLY A 297 13.47 -10.07 25.85
C GLY A 297 14.29 -11.37 25.76
N PRO A 298 15.15 -11.67 26.77
CA PRO A 298 16.00 -12.88 26.78
C PRO A 298 15.18 -14.17 26.75
N ARG A 299 15.53 -15.08 25.86
CA ARG A 299 14.91 -16.40 25.70
C ARG A 299 15.98 -17.48 25.68
N TYR A 300 15.60 -18.71 26.04
CA TYR A 300 16.51 -19.83 26.27
C TYR A 300 16.00 -21.09 25.58
N ASP A 301 16.92 -21.93 25.10
CA ASP A 301 16.58 -23.27 24.61
C ASP A 301 16.35 -24.27 25.75
N ALA A 302 15.99 -25.49 25.42
CA ALA A 302 15.75 -26.57 26.37
C ALA A 302 16.98 -26.87 27.28
N THR A 303 18.20 -26.58 26.83
CA THR A 303 19.43 -26.77 27.59
C THR A 303 19.77 -25.57 28.48
N GLY A 304 19.01 -24.48 28.42
CA GLY A 304 19.21 -23.25 29.19
C GLY A 304 20.19 -22.26 28.54
N ARG A 305 20.61 -22.47 27.28
CA ARG A 305 21.44 -21.52 26.57
C ARG A 305 20.57 -20.42 25.97
N GLU A 306 21.06 -19.20 25.99
CA GLU A 306 20.35 -18.06 25.44
C GLU A 306 20.16 -18.18 23.92
N VAL A 307 18.97 -17.79 23.47
CA VAL A 307 18.58 -17.74 22.05
C VAL A 307 18.46 -16.29 21.62
N HIS A 308 19.37 -15.83 20.78
CA HIS A 308 19.26 -14.52 20.14
C HIS A 308 18.22 -14.60 19.01
N LEU A 309 16.96 -14.22 19.31
CA LEU A 309 15.82 -14.38 18.40
C LEU A 309 16.03 -13.79 17.00
N PRO A 310 16.59 -12.56 16.81
CA PRO A 310 16.84 -12.04 15.47
C PRO A 310 17.73 -12.95 14.60
N ARG A 311 18.79 -13.53 15.18
CA ARG A 311 19.66 -14.51 14.47
C ARG A 311 18.93 -15.83 14.23
N ALA A 312 18.06 -16.24 15.14
CA ALA A 312 17.22 -17.43 14.99
C ALA A 312 16.23 -17.26 13.82
N TYR A 313 15.62 -16.09 13.66
CA TYR A 313 14.79 -15.75 12.50
C TYR A 313 15.56 -15.85 11.18
N ALA A 314 16.79 -15.30 11.13
CA ALA A 314 17.62 -15.41 9.94
C ALA A 314 17.99 -16.88 9.60
N SER A 315 18.21 -17.73 10.62
CA SER A 315 18.42 -19.17 10.44
C SER A 315 17.18 -19.84 9.84
N PHE A 316 16.00 -19.56 10.39
CA PHE A 316 14.72 -20.09 9.91
C PHE A 316 14.44 -19.69 8.45
N ILE A 317 14.57 -18.40 8.10
CA ILE A 317 14.43 -17.91 6.72
C ILE A 317 15.31 -18.69 5.75
N LYS A 318 16.58 -18.92 6.12
CA LYS A 318 17.53 -19.67 5.27
C LYS A 318 17.11 -21.12 5.10
N ALA A 319 16.60 -21.77 6.14
CA ALA A 319 16.12 -23.16 6.10
C ALA A 319 14.90 -23.29 5.19
N VAL A 320 13.88 -22.43 5.36
CA VAL A 320 12.67 -22.40 4.53
C VAL A 320 13.03 -22.15 3.06
N LYS A 321 13.88 -21.16 2.78
CA LYS A 321 14.28 -20.84 1.40
C LYS A 321 15.17 -21.91 0.76
N LYS A 322 15.94 -22.64 1.55
CA LYS A 322 16.69 -23.80 1.08
C LYS A 322 15.76 -24.96 0.70
N ARG A 323 14.68 -25.17 1.46
CA ARG A 323 13.69 -26.25 1.21
C ARG A 323 12.91 -25.99 -0.08
N ARG A 324 12.47 -24.74 -0.31
CA ARG A 324 11.64 -24.32 -1.44
C ARG A 324 12.19 -23.03 -2.06
N PRO A 325 13.27 -23.10 -2.85
CA PRO A 325 13.92 -21.89 -3.41
C PRO A 325 13.03 -21.13 -4.39
N GLU A 326 12.07 -21.79 -5.03
CA GLU A 326 11.13 -21.21 -5.98
C GLU A 326 9.97 -20.44 -5.30
N LYS A 327 9.62 -20.80 -4.07
CA LYS A 327 8.49 -20.19 -3.36
C LYS A 327 8.84 -18.79 -2.85
N ARG A 328 7.88 -17.90 -2.90
CA ARG A 328 7.98 -16.52 -2.40
C ARG A 328 8.10 -16.52 -0.88
N LEU A 329 8.82 -15.55 -0.33
CA LEU A 329 9.06 -15.50 1.11
C LEU A 329 9.05 -14.06 1.60
N ILE A 330 8.24 -13.80 2.61
CA ILE A 330 8.13 -12.52 3.30
C ILE A 330 8.27 -12.81 4.79
N MET A 331 8.85 -11.91 5.55
CA MET A 331 8.85 -12.01 7.02
C MET A 331 8.62 -10.66 7.65
N ASN A 332 7.72 -10.64 8.62
CA ASN A 332 7.39 -9.48 9.42
C ASN A 332 8.56 -9.07 10.35
N ALA A 333 8.86 -7.79 10.37
CA ALA A 333 9.71 -7.15 11.37
C ALA A 333 8.84 -6.28 12.27
N VAL A 334 8.19 -6.88 13.27
CA VAL A 334 7.27 -6.21 14.20
C VAL A 334 7.97 -5.05 14.89
N SER A 335 7.47 -3.83 14.72
CA SER A 335 8.11 -2.59 15.20
C SER A 335 9.63 -2.55 14.90
N GLY A 336 10.03 -3.17 13.78
CA GLY A 336 11.43 -3.26 13.34
C GLY A 336 12.32 -4.23 14.11
N TYR A 337 11.75 -5.06 15.00
CA TYR A 337 12.52 -6.07 15.75
C TYR A 337 13.09 -7.14 14.82
N GLY A 338 14.40 -7.34 14.88
CA GLY A 338 15.12 -8.30 14.04
C GLY A 338 15.29 -7.86 12.57
N ALA A 339 14.90 -6.65 12.19
CA ALA A 339 14.93 -6.20 10.80
C ALA A 339 16.32 -6.36 10.14
N ALA A 340 17.39 -6.11 10.86
CA ALA A 340 18.76 -6.23 10.33
C ALA A 340 19.09 -7.67 9.91
N GLU A 341 18.79 -8.63 10.77
CA GLU A 341 19.05 -10.05 10.51
C GLU A 341 18.08 -10.63 9.49
N ILE A 342 16.80 -10.26 9.55
CA ILE A 342 15.73 -10.68 8.63
C ILE A 342 16.05 -10.22 7.21
N ILE A 343 16.23 -8.91 7.01
CA ILE A 343 16.53 -8.30 5.70
C ILE A 343 17.91 -8.71 5.20
N GLY A 344 18.89 -8.79 6.12
CA GLY A 344 20.27 -9.19 5.83
C GLY A 344 20.43 -10.60 5.23
N THR A 345 19.42 -11.46 5.34
CA THR A 345 19.41 -12.77 4.65
C THR A 345 19.43 -12.64 3.14
N GLY A 346 18.89 -11.55 2.57
CA GLY A 346 18.73 -11.35 1.12
C GLY A 346 17.80 -12.38 0.46
N LYS A 347 16.86 -12.99 1.22
CA LYS A 347 15.99 -14.07 0.75
C LYS A 347 14.52 -13.67 0.63
N LEU A 348 14.17 -12.45 1.07
CA LEU A 348 12.81 -11.96 1.10
C LEU A 348 12.43 -11.25 -0.20
N ASP A 349 11.14 -11.19 -0.48
CA ASP A 349 10.60 -10.51 -1.64
C ASP A 349 10.52 -8.98 -1.42
N PHE A 350 10.24 -8.53 -0.20
CA PHE A 350 10.25 -7.11 0.22
C PHE A 350 10.45 -6.99 1.74
N CYS A 351 10.66 -5.77 2.24
CA CYS A 351 10.70 -5.48 3.66
C CYS A 351 9.27 -5.26 4.15
N TYR A 352 8.76 -6.17 4.96
CA TYR A 352 7.46 -6.05 5.61
C TYR A 352 7.66 -5.52 7.04
N ASN A 353 6.99 -4.43 7.37
CA ASN A 353 7.03 -3.81 8.68
C ASN A 353 5.61 -3.65 9.23
N GLU A 354 5.31 -4.37 10.28
CA GLU A 354 4.15 -4.08 11.11
C GLU A 354 4.47 -2.91 12.03
N VAL A 355 3.64 -1.87 11.99
CA VAL A 355 3.83 -0.61 12.73
C VAL A 355 2.62 -0.38 13.62
N TRP A 356 2.85 -0.38 14.93
CA TRP A 356 1.77 -0.29 15.93
C TRP A 356 1.42 1.15 16.31
N GLY A 357 2.39 2.06 16.25
CA GLY A 357 2.22 3.45 16.61
C GLY A 357 2.14 3.72 18.11
N ASN A 358 2.58 2.79 18.95
CA ASN A 358 2.52 2.91 20.42
C ASN A 358 3.90 2.82 21.10
N GLY A 359 4.98 2.80 20.32
CA GLY A 359 6.34 2.64 20.78
C GLY A 359 7.26 3.80 20.38
N ASN A 360 8.54 3.61 20.66
CA ASN A 360 9.60 4.48 20.20
C ASN A 360 9.91 4.17 18.73
N GLY A 361 9.87 5.18 17.90
CA GLY A 361 10.29 5.10 16.50
C GLY A 361 11.79 5.26 16.33
N TYR A 362 12.23 5.28 15.07
CA TYR A 362 13.62 5.52 14.71
C TYR A 362 13.95 7.03 14.68
N GLY A 363 15.22 7.34 14.81
CA GLY A 363 15.71 8.73 14.72
C GLY A 363 15.19 9.64 15.84
N GLY A 364 14.75 9.08 16.98
CA GLY A 364 14.20 9.85 18.11
C GLY A 364 12.76 10.31 17.91
N THR A 365 12.04 9.75 16.92
CA THR A 365 10.62 10.03 16.69
C THR A 365 9.72 9.07 17.48
N SER A 366 8.43 9.42 17.64
CA SER A 366 7.40 8.46 18.03
C SER A 366 7.13 7.49 16.89
N GLU A 367 6.82 6.22 17.19
CA GLU A 367 6.43 5.23 16.18
C GLU A 367 5.19 5.68 15.39
N ALA A 368 4.26 6.40 16.03
CA ALA A 368 3.08 6.96 15.38
C ALA A 368 3.36 8.15 14.47
N ALA A 369 4.51 8.81 14.58
CA ALA A 369 4.79 10.00 13.78
C ALA A 369 4.95 9.69 12.29
N PHE A 370 4.40 10.54 11.41
CA PHE A 370 4.68 10.46 9.97
C PHE A 370 6.19 10.46 9.66
N ALA A 371 7.00 11.19 10.41
CA ALA A 371 8.45 11.21 10.28
C ALA A 371 9.08 9.82 10.43
N ASN A 372 8.53 8.95 11.30
CA ASN A 372 9.03 7.60 11.51
C ASN A 372 8.88 6.70 10.28
N LEU A 373 7.84 6.90 9.47
CA LEU A 373 7.64 6.13 8.22
C LEU A 373 8.84 6.32 7.27
N TYR A 374 9.36 7.54 7.17
CA TYR A 374 10.56 7.82 6.38
C TYR A 374 11.81 7.13 6.95
N GLU A 375 11.99 7.17 8.27
CA GLU A 375 13.14 6.53 8.91
C GLU A 375 13.10 5.00 8.76
N ILE A 376 11.91 4.37 8.76
CA ILE A 376 11.75 2.94 8.46
C ILE A 376 12.19 2.64 7.03
N ILE A 377 11.70 3.40 6.03
CA ILE A 377 12.09 3.21 4.61
C ILE A 377 13.59 3.37 4.45
N LYS A 378 14.18 4.43 5.00
CA LYS A 378 15.61 4.72 4.95
C LYS A 378 16.45 3.59 5.55
N ARG A 379 16.00 3.03 6.69
CA ARG A 379 16.65 1.89 7.33
C ARG A 379 16.56 0.63 6.47
N ASN A 380 15.38 0.31 5.94
CA ASN A 380 15.16 -0.83 5.06
C ASN A 380 15.98 -0.74 3.78
N ASP A 381 16.02 0.44 3.16
CA ASP A 381 16.88 0.72 2.01
C ASP A 381 18.36 0.42 2.31
N SER A 382 18.85 0.88 3.47
CA SER A 382 20.23 0.63 3.90
C SER A 382 20.48 -0.85 4.16
N LEU A 383 19.61 -1.53 4.92
CA LEU A 383 19.75 -2.95 5.28
C LEU A 383 19.64 -3.86 4.06
N SER A 384 18.77 -3.55 3.13
CA SER A 384 18.60 -4.30 1.86
C SER A 384 19.62 -3.92 0.79
N ARG A 385 20.52 -2.97 1.06
CA ARG A 385 21.44 -2.37 0.06
C ARG A 385 20.65 -1.80 -1.14
N HIS A 386 19.53 -1.12 -0.84
CA HIS A 386 18.64 -0.48 -1.81
C HIS A 386 18.00 -1.45 -2.83
N ARG A 387 17.74 -2.69 -2.44
CA ARG A 387 17.20 -3.73 -3.32
C ARG A 387 15.74 -4.07 -3.07
N LEU A 388 15.26 -3.89 -1.83
CA LEU A 388 13.92 -4.31 -1.43
C LEU A 388 13.05 -3.08 -1.12
N PRO A 389 11.85 -3.02 -1.68
CA PRO A 389 10.85 -2.02 -1.30
C PRO A 389 10.28 -2.29 0.09
N THR A 390 9.64 -1.28 0.68
CA THR A 390 8.98 -1.38 1.98
C THR A 390 7.46 -1.49 1.82
N VAL A 391 6.85 -2.43 2.52
CA VAL A 391 5.40 -2.58 2.72
C VAL A 391 5.12 -2.38 4.21
N PHE A 392 4.19 -1.47 4.51
CA PHE A 392 3.73 -1.22 5.87
C PHE A 392 2.43 -1.98 6.15
N ALA A 393 2.39 -2.73 7.23
CA ALA A 393 1.16 -3.13 7.91
C ALA A 393 0.94 -2.14 9.05
N ALA A 394 0.17 -1.09 8.82
CA ALA A 394 -0.04 0.01 9.74
C ALA A 394 -1.53 0.12 10.09
N TYR A 395 -1.82 0.13 11.39
CA TYR A 395 -3.20 0.06 11.88
C TYR A 395 -3.78 1.46 12.06
N LEU A 396 -4.58 1.88 11.08
CA LEU A 396 -5.31 3.14 11.11
C LEU A 396 -6.63 3.00 11.87
N ASN A 397 -7.06 4.08 12.53
CA ASN A 397 -8.31 4.15 13.30
C ASN A 397 -8.45 3.04 14.36
N TYR A 398 -7.33 2.66 14.98
CA TYR A 398 -7.22 1.53 15.87
C TYR A 398 -8.18 1.61 17.07
N ASP A 399 -8.24 2.77 17.74
CA ASP A 399 -9.08 2.96 18.92
C ASP A 399 -10.57 3.06 18.53
N LYS A 400 -10.87 3.65 17.35
CA LYS A 400 -12.22 3.63 16.77
C LYS A 400 -12.69 2.18 16.55
N ALA A 401 -11.85 1.32 16.01
CA ALA A 401 -12.16 -0.09 15.80
C ALA A 401 -12.31 -0.85 17.12
N ASP A 402 -11.46 -0.59 18.12
CA ASP A 402 -11.44 -1.27 19.42
C ASP A 402 -12.72 -1.05 20.23
N HIS A 403 -13.28 0.15 20.19
CA HIS A 403 -14.51 0.48 20.87
C HIS A 403 -15.79 -0.11 20.21
N GLY A 404 -15.63 -1.17 19.39
CA GLY A 404 -16.72 -1.85 18.69
C GLY A 404 -17.39 -0.96 17.63
N GLY A 405 -16.63 0.00 17.08
CA GLY A 405 -17.11 0.94 16.09
C GLY A 405 -18.20 1.84 16.67
N ARG A 406 -17.95 2.46 17.83
CA ARG A 406 -18.80 3.54 18.31
C ARG A 406 -18.90 4.58 17.19
N GLY A 407 -20.10 4.75 16.64
CA GLY A 407 -20.36 5.58 15.49
C GLY A 407 -20.66 4.77 14.22
N ASP A 408 -20.15 5.21 13.09
CA ASP A 408 -20.53 4.75 11.76
C ASP A 408 -19.81 3.47 11.26
N LYS A 409 -18.89 2.92 12.02
CA LYS A 409 -18.03 1.76 11.61
C LYS A 409 -17.29 1.97 10.28
N LEU A 410 -17.04 3.20 9.90
CA LEU A 410 -16.29 3.54 8.69
C LEU A 410 -14.90 4.01 9.03
N MET A 411 -13.94 3.74 8.13
CA MET A 411 -12.63 4.38 8.19
C MET A 411 -12.77 5.89 8.01
N ASN A 412 -11.92 6.65 8.69
CA ASN A 412 -11.86 8.10 8.50
C ASN A 412 -11.15 8.42 7.18
N THR A 413 -11.91 8.87 6.18
CA THR A 413 -11.38 9.17 4.84
C THR A 413 -10.15 10.09 4.87
N PRO A 414 -10.14 11.25 5.56
CA PRO A 414 -8.96 12.10 5.62
C PRO A 414 -7.74 11.45 6.27
N GLY A 415 -7.94 10.63 7.31
CA GLY A 415 -6.86 9.90 7.96
C GLY A 415 -6.19 8.89 7.04
N VAL A 416 -6.98 8.11 6.29
CA VAL A 416 -6.49 7.14 5.31
C VAL A 416 -5.75 7.84 4.18
N LEU A 417 -6.38 8.80 3.49
CA LEU A 417 -5.80 9.44 2.31
C LEU A 417 -4.50 10.21 2.62
N LEU A 418 -4.43 10.91 3.76
CA LEU A 418 -3.20 11.60 4.14
C LEU A 418 -2.08 10.61 4.47
N THR A 419 -2.39 9.49 5.12
CA THR A 419 -1.39 8.46 5.45
C THR A 419 -0.87 7.77 4.19
N ASP A 420 -1.75 7.41 3.25
CA ASP A 420 -1.36 6.85 1.97
C ASP A 420 -0.56 7.84 1.12
N ALA A 421 -0.97 9.11 1.09
CA ALA A 421 -0.22 10.17 0.42
C ALA A 421 1.23 10.22 0.91
N VAL A 422 1.45 10.16 2.23
CA VAL A 422 2.79 10.14 2.83
C VAL A 422 3.53 8.85 2.48
N MET A 423 2.93 7.67 2.71
CA MET A 423 3.60 6.39 2.45
C MET A 423 3.99 6.23 0.98
N PHE A 424 3.10 6.58 0.06
CA PHE A 424 3.32 6.43 -1.38
C PHE A 424 4.32 7.47 -1.91
N ALA A 425 4.23 8.72 -1.45
CA ALA A 425 5.20 9.75 -1.79
C ALA A 425 6.62 9.37 -1.33
N LEU A 426 6.76 8.77 -0.15
CA LEU A 426 8.03 8.26 0.37
C LEU A 426 8.55 7.03 -0.40
N GLY A 427 7.70 6.34 -1.16
CA GLY A 427 8.04 5.15 -1.96
C GLY A 427 7.74 3.82 -1.27
N GLY A 428 7.00 3.82 -0.18
CA GLY A 428 6.41 2.64 0.45
C GLY A 428 5.10 2.22 -0.23
N SER A 429 4.52 1.13 0.28
CA SER A 429 3.14 0.75 0.04
C SER A 429 2.48 0.32 1.34
N HIS A 430 1.17 0.35 1.37
CA HIS A 430 0.36 0.07 2.55
C HIS A 430 -0.38 -1.26 2.38
N LEU A 431 -0.31 -2.14 3.38
CA LEU A 431 -1.18 -3.29 3.51
C LEU A 431 -2.43 -2.83 4.26
N GLU A 432 -3.45 -2.47 3.52
CA GLU A 432 -4.70 -1.94 4.09
C GLU A 432 -5.96 -2.53 3.47
N LEU A 433 -5.86 -3.02 2.23
CA LEU A 433 -6.98 -3.54 1.46
C LEU A 433 -7.08 -5.05 1.55
N GLY A 434 -8.29 -5.53 1.80
CA GLY A 434 -8.61 -6.93 1.88
C GLY A 434 -10.11 -7.20 1.70
N ASP A 435 -10.61 -8.19 2.38
CA ASP A 435 -12.04 -8.42 2.57
C ASP A 435 -12.70 -7.35 3.48
N HIS A 436 -11.89 -6.50 4.09
CA HIS A 436 -12.26 -5.26 4.80
C HIS A 436 -11.03 -4.34 4.86
N MET A 437 -11.11 -3.19 5.57
CA MET A 437 -9.95 -2.31 5.80
C MET A 437 -9.18 -2.76 7.05
N LEU A 438 -7.83 -2.72 6.97
CA LEU A 438 -6.97 -3.12 8.09
C LEU A 438 -6.95 -2.04 9.17
N SER A 439 -7.49 -2.35 10.34
CA SER A 439 -7.52 -1.44 11.49
C SER A 439 -6.87 -2.01 12.76
N ARG A 440 -6.71 -3.34 12.85
CA ARG A 440 -6.17 -4.03 14.03
C ARG A 440 -5.30 -5.23 13.68
N GLU A 441 -4.45 -5.62 14.65
CA GLU A 441 -3.44 -6.68 14.55
C GLU A 441 -3.98 -8.08 14.32
N TYR A 442 -5.15 -8.36 14.83
CA TYR A 442 -5.88 -9.57 14.47
C TYR A 442 -6.87 -9.19 13.37
N PHE A 443 -6.49 -9.44 12.14
CA PHE A 443 -7.16 -8.93 10.95
C PHE A 443 -8.67 -9.20 10.89
N PRO A 444 -9.18 -10.37 11.30
CA PRO A 444 -10.62 -10.62 11.34
C PRO A 444 -11.38 -9.83 12.43
N ALA A 445 -10.68 -9.25 13.41
CA ALA A 445 -11.31 -8.53 14.50
C ALA A 445 -11.64 -7.08 14.11
N ALA A 446 -12.78 -6.58 14.61
CA ALA A 446 -13.20 -5.18 14.54
C ALA A 446 -13.06 -4.55 13.13
N PRO A 447 -13.65 -5.14 12.07
CA PRO A 447 -13.55 -4.60 10.73
C PRO A 447 -14.22 -3.23 10.64
N LEU A 448 -13.53 -2.27 10.01
CA LEU A 448 -14.10 -1.01 9.55
C LEU A 448 -14.28 -1.07 8.03
N ALA A 449 -15.33 -0.43 7.54
CA ALA A 449 -15.65 -0.39 6.12
C ALA A 449 -15.17 0.92 5.47
N MET A 450 -15.10 0.94 4.15
CA MET A 450 -14.92 2.16 3.37
C MET A 450 -16.25 2.87 3.17
N SER A 451 -16.28 4.20 3.32
CA SER A 451 -17.36 4.99 2.75
C SER A 451 -17.30 4.94 1.21
N PRO A 452 -18.39 5.27 0.49
CA PRO A 452 -18.35 5.37 -0.97
C PRO A 452 -17.28 6.34 -1.47
N GLU A 453 -17.08 7.47 -0.78
CA GLU A 453 -16.07 8.49 -1.11
C GLU A 453 -14.66 7.93 -0.93
N LEU A 454 -14.39 7.23 0.17
CA LEU A 454 -13.09 6.60 0.39
C LEU A 454 -12.82 5.52 -0.66
N ARG A 455 -13.83 4.72 -1.01
CA ARG A 455 -13.68 3.66 -2.01
C ARG A 455 -13.31 4.22 -3.39
N GLU A 456 -13.90 5.35 -3.79
CA GLU A 456 -13.55 6.05 -5.03
C GLU A 456 -12.13 6.64 -4.97
N ALA A 457 -11.80 7.31 -3.88
CA ALA A 457 -10.49 7.92 -3.68
C ALA A 457 -9.37 6.88 -3.64
N ILE A 458 -9.55 5.75 -2.95
CA ILE A 458 -8.57 4.64 -2.89
C ILE A 458 -8.25 4.11 -4.29
N VAL A 459 -9.26 3.95 -5.15
CA VAL A 459 -9.03 3.53 -6.54
C VAL A 459 -8.09 4.51 -7.26
N HIS A 460 -8.28 5.83 -7.11
CA HIS A 460 -7.40 6.84 -7.70
C HIS A 460 -5.98 6.82 -7.08
N TYR A 461 -5.86 6.58 -5.78
CA TYR A 461 -4.57 6.47 -5.09
C TYR A 461 -3.77 5.26 -5.58
N TYR A 462 -4.42 4.11 -5.77
CA TYR A 462 -3.76 2.91 -6.29
C TYR A 462 -3.50 2.97 -7.80
N ASP A 463 -4.36 3.63 -8.58
CA ASP A 463 -4.04 4.00 -9.97
C ASP A 463 -2.79 4.89 -10.01
N PHE A 464 -2.72 5.90 -9.13
CA PHE A 464 -1.58 6.81 -9.04
C PHE A 464 -0.30 6.09 -8.62
N LEU A 465 -0.37 5.27 -7.55
CA LEU A 465 0.76 4.45 -7.10
C LEU A 465 1.31 3.55 -8.21
N THR A 466 0.44 3.02 -9.06
CA THR A 466 0.79 2.12 -10.16
C THR A 466 1.29 2.88 -11.39
N ALA A 467 0.55 3.86 -11.87
CA ALA A 467 0.90 4.64 -13.07
C ALA A 467 2.24 5.38 -12.90
N TYR A 468 2.50 5.87 -11.69
CA TYR A 468 3.69 6.66 -11.37
C TYR A 468 4.74 5.88 -10.56
N GLN A 469 4.68 4.55 -10.52
CA GLN A 469 5.63 3.71 -9.75
C GLN A 469 7.09 3.99 -10.07
N ASN A 470 7.43 4.42 -11.29
CA ASN A 470 8.78 4.78 -11.69
C ASN A 470 9.30 6.05 -11.00
N TRP A 471 8.43 7.01 -10.71
CA TRP A 471 8.75 8.27 -10.01
C TRP A 471 8.65 8.12 -8.49
N LEU A 472 7.72 7.32 -8.00
CA LEU A 472 7.47 7.12 -6.58
C LEU A 472 8.44 6.10 -5.97
N ARG A 473 8.65 4.98 -6.66
CA ARG A 473 9.30 3.76 -6.15
C ARG A 473 10.49 3.30 -7.00
N GLY A 474 10.73 3.93 -8.13
CA GLY A 474 11.86 3.64 -9.02
C GLY A 474 13.22 4.06 -8.45
N THR A 475 13.23 4.83 -7.37
CA THR A 475 14.41 5.33 -6.66
C THR A 475 14.32 5.00 -5.17
N THR A 476 15.42 5.11 -4.46
CA THR A 476 15.53 4.81 -3.03
C THR A 476 15.63 6.09 -2.21
N SER A 477 15.54 5.98 -0.88
CA SER A 477 15.67 7.11 0.05
C SER A 477 17.01 7.85 -0.07
N ARG A 478 18.08 7.20 -0.54
CA ARG A 478 19.39 7.85 -0.78
C ARG A 478 19.34 8.95 -1.86
N HIS A 479 18.33 8.92 -2.72
CA HIS A 479 18.11 9.94 -3.75
C HIS A 479 17.19 11.06 -3.28
N ALA A 480 16.71 11.00 -2.03
CA ALA A 480 15.90 12.04 -1.43
C ALA A 480 16.78 13.24 -1.05
N PHE A 481 16.24 14.44 -1.23
CA PHE A 481 16.88 15.68 -0.83
C PHE A 481 15.84 16.71 -0.39
N THR A 482 16.27 17.69 0.38
CA THR A 482 15.43 18.84 0.75
C THR A 482 15.42 19.84 -0.41
N PRO A 483 14.27 20.06 -1.08
CA PRO A 483 14.20 21.05 -2.14
C PRO A 483 14.30 22.47 -1.55
N ARG A 484 14.97 23.36 -2.25
CA ARG A 484 14.87 24.80 -1.97
C ARG A 484 13.64 25.33 -2.69
N ILE A 485 12.54 25.38 -1.95
CA ILE A 485 11.22 25.77 -2.45
C ILE A 485 10.59 26.79 -1.51
N SER A 486 9.92 27.78 -2.08
CA SER A 486 9.16 28.78 -1.36
C SER A 486 7.86 29.12 -2.07
N THR A 487 6.98 29.82 -1.37
CA THR A 487 5.74 30.39 -1.91
C THR A 487 5.66 31.88 -1.58
N THR A 488 4.97 32.63 -2.43
CA THR A 488 4.63 34.04 -2.18
C THR A 488 3.25 34.21 -1.54
N SER A 489 2.50 33.14 -1.32
CA SER A 489 1.22 33.17 -0.59
C SER A 489 1.50 33.45 0.89
N ALA A 490 0.95 34.55 1.40
CA ALA A 490 1.19 34.99 2.78
C ALA A 490 0.51 34.11 3.84
N ASP A 491 -0.55 33.40 3.46
CA ASP A 491 -1.37 32.53 4.31
C ASP A 491 -0.95 31.05 4.27
N ILE A 492 0.13 30.73 3.54
CA ILE A 492 0.62 29.36 3.40
C ILE A 492 2.03 29.23 3.98
N GLN A 493 2.16 28.39 5.00
CA GLN A 493 3.46 27.95 5.47
C GLN A 493 3.95 26.75 4.65
N LEU A 494 5.05 26.92 3.92
CA LEU A 494 5.72 25.84 3.20
C LEU A 494 6.97 25.42 3.97
N THR A 495 7.07 24.12 4.30
CA THR A 495 8.16 23.57 5.13
C THR A 495 8.86 22.41 4.42
N ALA A 496 10.09 22.13 4.81
CA ALA A 496 10.77 20.90 4.43
C ALA A 496 10.33 19.73 5.32
N TRP A 497 10.56 18.49 4.84
CA TRP A 497 10.42 17.28 5.65
C TRP A 497 11.34 17.33 6.90
N PRO A 498 10.95 16.91 8.10
CA PRO A 498 9.68 16.23 8.46
C PRO A 498 8.48 17.20 8.49
N PRO A 499 7.23 16.64 8.45
CA PRO A 499 6.03 17.45 8.38
C PRO A 499 5.83 18.30 9.63
N LYS A 500 5.16 19.44 9.44
CA LYS A 500 4.70 20.33 10.52
C LYS A 500 3.19 20.45 10.44
N ALA A 501 2.56 20.59 11.61
CA ALA A 501 1.15 20.86 11.71
C ALA A 501 0.82 22.19 11.02
N ASP A 502 -0.36 22.27 10.43
CA ASP A 502 -0.91 23.43 9.72
C ASP A 502 0.05 24.03 8.66
N ALA A 503 0.76 23.15 7.93
CA ALA A 503 1.71 23.55 6.89
C ALA A 503 1.63 22.62 5.67
N ILE A 504 2.14 23.10 4.53
CA ILE A 504 2.47 22.24 3.39
C ILE A 504 3.91 21.78 3.54
N THR A 505 4.14 20.47 3.47
CA THR A 505 5.48 19.91 3.58
C THR A 505 5.98 19.47 2.21
N ALA A 506 7.21 19.88 1.87
CA ALA A 506 7.88 19.50 0.64
C ALA A 506 9.08 18.60 0.92
N PHE A 507 9.25 17.57 0.10
CA PHE A 507 10.50 16.82 -0.06
C PHE A 507 10.69 16.40 -1.51
N ALA A 508 11.91 16.06 -1.90
CA ALA A 508 12.19 15.75 -3.29
C ALA A 508 13.06 14.50 -3.44
N LYS A 509 13.00 13.92 -4.62
CA LYS A 509 13.84 12.80 -5.06
C LYS A 509 14.43 13.08 -6.44
N GLN A 510 15.68 12.68 -6.66
CA GLN A 510 16.28 12.64 -7.98
C GLN A 510 15.90 11.30 -8.65
N VAL A 511 15.18 11.34 -9.76
CA VAL A 511 14.77 10.18 -10.54
C VAL A 511 15.56 10.13 -11.84
N GLY A 512 16.56 9.27 -11.88
CA GLY A 512 17.53 9.28 -12.97
C GLY A 512 18.29 10.61 -13.08
N PRO A 513 19.03 10.84 -14.16
CA PRO A 513 19.89 12.03 -14.29
C PRO A 513 19.12 13.30 -14.66
N ARG A 514 17.87 13.19 -15.12
CA ARG A 514 17.15 14.29 -15.76
C ARG A 514 15.78 14.61 -15.17
N GLN A 515 15.40 14.03 -14.04
CA GLN A 515 14.10 14.30 -13.43
C GLN A 515 14.25 14.53 -11.94
N GLN A 516 13.71 15.63 -11.45
CA GLN A 516 13.50 15.89 -10.04
C GLN A 516 12.02 15.83 -9.74
N VAL A 517 11.66 15.07 -8.72
CA VAL A 517 10.28 14.90 -8.26
C VAL A 517 10.16 15.58 -6.92
N VAL A 518 9.30 16.59 -6.83
CA VAL A 518 8.98 17.30 -5.60
C VAL A 518 7.59 16.88 -5.16
N HIS A 519 7.48 16.31 -3.96
CA HIS A 519 6.21 15.98 -3.34
C HIS A 519 5.76 17.11 -2.43
N LEU A 520 4.54 17.56 -2.61
CA LEU A 520 3.85 18.52 -1.76
C LEU A 520 2.76 17.77 -0.99
N LEU A 521 2.89 17.70 0.32
CA LEU A 521 1.97 17.04 1.23
C LEU A 521 1.26 18.10 2.07
N ASN A 522 -0.05 18.10 2.07
CA ASN A 522 -0.87 19.15 2.68
C ASN A 522 -1.32 18.74 4.09
N PHE A 523 -0.77 19.41 5.11
CA PHE A 523 -1.17 19.24 6.50
C PHE A 523 -1.93 20.47 7.03
N LEU A 524 -2.44 21.36 6.16
CA LEU A 524 -3.21 22.54 6.58
C LEU A 524 -4.52 22.12 7.28
N GLY A 525 -4.76 22.71 8.43
CA GLY A 525 -5.89 22.33 9.28
C GLY A 525 -5.63 21.13 10.19
N THR A 526 -4.47 20.48 10.09
CA THR A 526 -4.08 19.36 10.94
C THR A 526 -3.23 19.84 12.11
N ASN A 527 -3.60 19.48 13.33
CA ASN A 527 -2.83 19.73 14.55
C ASN A 527 -2.09 18.48 15.07
N ASP A 528 -2.39 17.32 14.52
CA ASP A 528 -1.78 16.02 14.84
C ASP A 528 -0.95 15.49 13.67
N LEU A 529 0.28 15.04 13.98
CA LEU A 529 1.23 14.46 13.03
C LEU A 529 1.40 12.94 13.20
N SER A 530 0.45 12.29 13.87
CA SER A 530 0.38 10.83 13.97
C SER A 530 -0.26 10.25 12.70
N TRP A 531 0.42 9.35 12.01
CA TRP A 531 -0.18 8.63 10.87
C TRP A 531 -1.39 7.78 11.29
N ARG A 532 -1.45 7.36 12.56
CA ARG A 532 -2.40 6.37 13.07
C ARG A 532 -3.86 6.86 13.05
N ASP A 533 -4.09 8.16 13.25
CA ASP A 533 -5.45 8.71 13.39
C ASP A 533 -6.36 7.79 14.25
N ALA A 534 -5.89 7.48 15.47
CA ALA A 534 -6.39 6.36 16.27
C ALA A 534 -7.91 6.40 16.50
N ASP A 535 -8.45 7.58 16.78
CA ASP A 535 -9.89 7.80 17.01
C ASP A 535 -10.68 8.02 15.71
N GLY A 536 -10.02 8.09 14.55
CA GLY A 536 -10.67 8.35 13.27
C GLY A 536 -11.32 9.73 13.19
N THR A 537 -10.62 10.77 13.63
CA THR A 537 -11.13 12.14 13.75
C THR A 537 -10.32 13.18 12.97
N ARG A 538 -9.33 12.77 12.20
CA ARG A 538 -8.53 13.69 11.39
C ARG A 538 -9.43 14.50 10.46
N PRO A 539 -9.29 15.85 10.46
CA PRO A 539 -10.04 16.70 9.54
C PRO A 539 -9.46 16.60 8.11
N GLU A 540 -10.30 16.89 7.15
CA GLU A 540 -9.90 17.09 5.77
C GLU A 540 -8.97 18.32 5.66
N PRO A 541 -7.82 18.22 4.97
CA PRO A 541 -6.94 19.35 4.78
C PRO A 541 -7.58 20.42 3.90
N ARG A 542 -7.29 21.69 4.20
CA ARG A 542 -7.81 22.83 3.43
C ARG A 542 -7.29 22.75 1.98
N LEU A 543 -8.20 22.70 1.02
CA LEU A 543 -7.86 22.77 -0.41
C LEU A 543 -7.22 24.12 -0.74
N VAL A 544 -6.03 24.11 -1.33
CA VAL A 544 -5.32 25.30 -1.80
C VAL A 544 -5.45 25.39 -3.31
N ARG A 545 -5.81 26.56 -3.82
CA ARG A 545 -5.92 26.84 -5.26
C ARG A 545 -4.89 27.89 -5.67
N GLN A 546 -4.39 27.77 -6.92
CA GLN A 546 -3.45 28.74 -7.51
C GLN A 546 -2.23 29.01 -6.62
N LEU A 547 -1.55 27.94 -6.16
CA LEU A 547 -0.38 28.07 -5.28
C LEU A 547 0.87 28.47 -6.08
N PRO A 548 1.38 29.70 -5.94
CA PRO A 548 2.63 30.12 -6.58
C PRO A 548 3.82 29.50 -5.87
N LEU A 549 4.70 28.87 -6.65
CA LEU A 549 5.89 28.18 -6.15
C LEU A 549 7.14 28.73 -6.84
N GLN A 550 8.21 28.85 -6.08
CA GLN A 550 9.55 29.17 -6.54
C GLN A 550 10.50 28.06 -6.11
N LEU A 551 11.19 27.43 -7.07
CA LEU A 551 12.12 26.34 -6.83
C LEU A 551 13.50 26.70 -7.36
N GLU A 552 14.55 26.54 -6.54
CA GLU A 552 15.92 26.67 -7.02
C GLU A 552 16.33 25.44 -7.84
N SER A 553 16.85 25.67 -9.03
CA SER A 553 17.41 24.63 -9.90
C SER A 553 18.65 25.17 -10.62
N ALA A 554 19.81 24.57 -10.33
CA ALA A 554 21.05 24.91 -11.03
C ALA A 554 21.03 24.40 -12.49
N ALA A 555 20.27 23.35 -12.78
CA ALA A 555 20.11 22.81 -14.12
C ALA A 555 19.00 23.56 -14.88
N ARG A 556 19.17 23.66 -16.22
CA ARG A 556 18.09 24.17 -17.08
C ARG A 556 16.90 23.22 -17.06
N VAL A 557 15.74 23.72 -16.66
CA VAL A 557 14.47 23.02 -16.74
C VAL A 557 13.88 23.16 -18.14
N VAL A 558 13.41 22.07 -18.73
CA VAL A 558 12.83 22.04 -20.07
C VAL A 558 11.33 21.77 -20.05
N ARG A 559 10.82 21.16 -19.00
CA ARG A 559 9.39 20.89 -18.81
C ARG A 559 9.08 20.80 -17.31
N VAL A 560 7.90 21.30 -16.94
CA VAL A 560 7.31 21.13 -15.61
C VAL A 560 5.93 20.54 -15.76
N TRP A 561 5.61 19.51 -14.98
CA TRP A 561 4.28 18.92 -14.94
C TRP A 561 3.95 18.47 -13.52
N ALA A 562 2.66 18.41 -13.23
CA ALA A 562 2.17 17.93 -11.94
C ALA A 562 1.12 16.83 -12.15
N ALA A 563 0.99 15.95 -11.15
CA ALA A 563 -0.07 14.97 -11.06
C ALA A 563 -0.46 14.75 -9.60
N SER A 564 -1.73 14.48 -9.35
CA SER A 564 -2.29 14.28 -8.02
C SER A 564 -3.36 13.19 -8.06
N PRO A 565 -3.38 12.23 -7.12
CA PRO A 565 -4.48 11.26 -7.04
C PRO A 565 -5.82 11.92 -6.69
N ASP A 566 -5.77 13.11 -6.07
CA ASP A 566 -6.94 13.86 -5.62
C ASP A 566 -7.65 14.62 -6.75
N LEU A 567 -6.99 14.75 -7.90
CA LEU A 567 -7.43 15.61 -8.99
C LEU A 567 -7.35 14.89 -10.34
N ARG A 568 -8.37 15.06 -11.17
CA ARG A 568 -8.40 14.58 -12.56
C ARG A 568 -8.09 13.08 -12.71
N GLY A 569 -8.42 12.26 -11.70
CA GLY A 569 -8.10 10.83 -11.70
C GLY A 569 -6.60 10.52 -11.81
N GLY A 570 -5.74 11.41 -11.35
CA GLY A 570 -4.29 11.25 -11.43
C GLY A 570 -3.67 11.65 -12.78
N ALA A 571 -4.43 12.15 -13.73
CA ALA A 571 -3.91 12.57 -15.04
C ALA A 571 -2.91 13.73 -14.90
N PRO A 572 -1.75 13.67 -15.60
CA PRO A 572 -0.73 14.70 -15.49
C PRO A 572 -1.15 15.97 -16.24
N GLU A 573 -0.75 17.10 -15.67
CA GLU A 573 -0.95 18.43 -16.26
C GLU A 573 0.40 19.10 -16.52
N LEU A 574 0.59 19.62 -17.74
CA LEU A 574 1.77 20.44 -18.08
C LEU A 574 1.56 21.83 -17.51
N LEU A 575 2.55 22.32 -16.76
CA LEU A 575 2.47 23.62 -16.11
C LEU A 575 3.35 24.65 -16.84
N PRO A 576 2.80 25.84 -17.18
CA PRO A 576 3.60 26.98 -17.61
C PRO A 576 4.58 27.38 -16.51
N PHE A 577 5.82 27.65 -16.88
CA PHE A 577 6.85 28.09 -15.94
C PHE A 577 7.81 29.10 -16.55
N THR A 578 8.51 29.82 -15.70
CA THR A 578 9.67 30.63 -16.10
C THR A 578 10.88 30.20 -15.29
N GLN A 579 12.09 30.34 -15.88
CA GLN A 579 13.34 30.11 -15.14
C GLN A 579 14.23 31.32 -15.33
N ARG A 580 14.58 32.02 -14.24
CA ARG A 580 15.48 33.19 -14.21
C ARG A 580 16.45 33.03 -13.06
N SER A 581 17.74 33.27 -13.35
CA SER A 581 18.83 33.23 -12.33
C SER A 581 18.79 31.95 -11.46
N GLY A 582 18.48 30.80 -12.05
CA GLY A 582 18.41 29.54 -11.33
C GLY A 582 17.12 29.30 -10.50
N VAL A 583 16.13 30.20 -10.58
CA VAL A 583 14.83 30.05 -9.93
C VAL A 583 13.75 29.71 -10.96
N VAL A 584 13.08 28.62 -10.76
CA VAL A 584 11.90 28.18 -11.52
C VAL A 584 10.66 28.69 -10.81
N SER A 585 9.86 29.49 -11.50
CA SER A 585 8.56 29.98 -11.00
C SER A 585 7.43 29.26 -11.73
N VAL A 586 6.53 28.65 -10.97
CA VAL A 586 5.39 27.90 -11.47
C VAL A 586 4.19 28.09 -10.54
N THR A 587 2.97 28.08 -11.07
CA THR A 587 1.75 28.08 -10.26
C THR A 587 1.11 26.71 -10.31
N LEU A 588 0.93 26.09 -9.15
CA LEU A 588 0.18 24.83 -9.02
C LEU A 588 -1.31 25.13 -9.00
N PRO A 589 -2.12 24.57 -9.91
CA PRO A 589 -3.56 24.89 -10.00
C PRO A 589 -4.33 24.57 -8.73
N ALA A 590 -4.05 23.41 -8.11
CA ALA A 590 -4.65 23.02 -6.84
C ALA A 590 -3.77 22.01 -6.09
N LEU A 591 -3.90 21.99 -4.76
CA LEU A 591 -3.32 20.99 -3.86
C LEU A 591 -4.38 20.62 -2.82
N HIS A 592 -4.78 19.35 -2.81
CA HIS A 592 -5.69 18.83 -1.78
C HIS A 592 -4.89 18.06 -0.72
N TYR A 593 -4.71 16.74 -0.83
CA TYR A 593 -3.85 15.98 0.09
C TYR A 593 -2.40 15.92 -0.40
N TRP A 594 -2.22 15.63 -1.68
CA TRP A 594 -0.91 15.35 -2.24
C TRP A 594 -0.79 15.71 -3.72
N THR A 595 0.32 16.32 -4.08
CA THR A 595 0.71 16.53 -5.48
C THR A 595 2.17 16.17 -5.70
N MET A 596 2.43 15.46 -6.78
CA MET A 596 3.75 15.18 -7.33
C MET A 596 4.04 16.20 -8.43
N LEU A 597 5.04 17.08 -8.20
CA LEU A 597 5.53 18.05 -9.18
C LEU A 597 6.85 17.54 -9.77
N VAL A 598 6.95 17.45 -11.09
CA VAL A 598 8.13 16.92 -11.77
C VAL A 598 8.79 17.99 -12.63
N LEU A 599 10.09 18.19 -12.40
CA LEU A 599 10.95 19.03 -13.22
C LEU A 599 11.80 18.14 -14.13
N GLU A 600 11.67 18.28 -15.44
CA GLU A 600 12.52 17.62 -16.42
C GLU A 600 13.68 18.55 -16.80
N LEU A 601 14.89 18.02 -16.66
CA LEU A 601 16.13 18.78 -16.82
C LEU A 601 16.74 18.55 -18.21
N ALA A 602 17.34 19.60 -18.77
CA ALA A 602 18.13 19.48 -19.99
C ALA A 602 19.30 18.49 -19.78
N PRO A 603 19.80 17.85 -20.84
CA PRO A 603 21.06 17.10 -20.77
C PRO A 603 22.17 18.00 -20.20
N ALA A 604 23.04 17.43 -19.35
CA ALA A 604 24.27 18.09 -18.98
C ALA A 604 25.08 18.35 -20.25
N ARG A 605 25.58 19.58 -20.42
CA ARG A 605 26.46 19.94 -21.54
C ARG A 605 27.84 19.31 -21.36
#